data_95acdaa0c37d41d5e33be25a89870cae
#
_entry.id   95acdaa0c37d41d5e33be25a89870cae
#
_cell.length_a   1.000
_cell.length_b   1.000
_cell.length_c   1.000
_cell.angle_alpha   90.00
_cell.angle_beta   90.00
_cell.angle_gamma   90.00
#
_symmetry.space_group_name_H-M   'P 1'
#
loop_
_entity.id
_entity.type
_entity.pdbx_description
1 polymer ?
#
loop_
_entity_poly.entity_id
_entity_poly.type
_entity_poly.pdbx_seq_one_letter_code
_entity_poly.pdbx_strand_id
1 'polypeptide(L)'
;MRVSHPNDAYETVHQQFAWQVPAEFNMAEVCCGRWARSPQHQHDVAILEHQTGGQAPLTWTFAQLQTAANQLSTRLVALGVKKEDRVAIVMPQRFETAAAYVAVLQMGAVAMPLSMLFGPEALAFRVADSGAAVALCDELSSPVLMALKKECSGLKTVLNVPNDLKSQKSKLSVRKKFRPIQTKADDPAILIYTSGTTGNPKGALIPQQALIGNLTGFVCSQNWFGFEPHASSELNLSKHSLPVGSQAIFWSPADWAWTGGLMDALLPSLYFGRPIVAFKGRFSPELAFEILHTHGITHSFLFPTALKAMMKAQAHPRQHYKIVLKGLMSAGEAVGDAVFAYCRDELGVVVNEMFGQTEINYVVGNCQVFWPSKAGSMGRGYPGHQVAVMDEQGQICKPGEAGEVVVNRFDRHGHPDPVFFLGYWKNSSATQAKYTGHWCRTGDVAIEDEDGYLWYQGRTDDMFKSAGYRIGPGEIENCLVKHPAVMNAAVVPKPDADRGALVKAYVVLSPEFVSQRAAAQDAQHFDSRVIEDLQRHVRGLLAPYEYPKEIEFIEQLPMTTTGKVQRRFLRLQEEERARQMTGV
;
A
#
# COMPACT_ATOMS: atom_id res chain seq x y z
N MET A 1 -27.50 20.92 -1.21
CA MET A 1 -26.82 21.46 -2.41
C MET A 1 -25.35 21.39 -2.18
N ARG A 2 -24.60 20.59 -3.01
CA ARG A 2 -23.13 20.55 -2.94
C ARG A 2 -22.61 21.98 -3.20
N VAL A 3 -21.81 22.50 -2.26
CA VAL A 3 -21.13 23.77 -2.46
C VAL A 3 -19.95 23.49 -3.38
N SER A 4 -20.09 23.74 -4.68
CA SER A 4 -18.99 23.53 -5.63
C SER A 4 -17.87 24.52 -5.32
N HIS A 5 -16.71 23.98 -4.89
CA HIS A 5 -15.50 24.77 -4.82
C HIS A 5 -15.12 25.21 -6.24
N PRO A 6 -14.73 26.47 -6.50
CA PRO A 6 -14.48 26.97 -7.85
C PRO A 6 -13.43 26.19 -8.67
N ASN A 7 -12.62 25.36 -8.00
CA ASN A 7 -11.58 24.51 -8.63
C ASN A 7 -11.91 23.00 -8.53
N ASP A 8 -13.16 22.62 -8.22
CA ASP A 8 -13.55 21.21 -8.10
C ASP A 8 -14.08 20.69 -9.43
N ALA A 9 -13.25 19.96 -10.16
CA ALA A 9 -13.59 19.33 -11.43
C ALA A 9 -13.96 17.83 -11.28
N TYR A 10 -14.19 17.36 -10.06
CA TYR A 10 -14.44 15.94 -9.76
C TYR A 10 -15.55 15.33 -10.61
N GLU A 11 -16.72 15.97 -10.63
CA GLU A 11 -17.86 15.44 -11.39
C GLU A 11 -17.58 15.36 -12.90
N THR A 12 -16.87 16.35 -13.44
CA THR A 12 -16.52 16.37 -14.87
C THR A 12 -15.61 15.21 -15.23
N VAL A 13 -14.54 15.00 -14.45
CA VAL A 13 -13.58 13.90 -14.67
C VAL A 13 -14.26 12.54 -14.48
N HIS A 14 -15.11 12.40 -13.49
CA HIS A 14 -15.82 11.16 -13.18
C HIS A 14 -16.90 10.81 -14.21
N GLN A 15 -17.64 11.81 -14.71
CA GLN A 15 -18.71 11.60 -15.69
C GLN A 15 -18.18 11.18 -17.07
N GLN A 16 -17.04 11.69 -17.46
CA GLN A 16 -16.45 11.41 -18.77
C GLN A 16 -15.69 10.08 -18.84
N PHE A 17 -15.37 9.51 -17.67
CA PHE A 17 -14.58 8.30 -17.61
C PHE A 17 -15.42 7.03 -17.78
N ALA A 18 -14.97 6.10 -18.62
CA ALA A 18 -15.52 4.75 -18.77
C ALA A 18 -14.38 3.74 -18.98
N TRP A 19 -14.49 2.58 -18.36
CA TRP A 19 -13.51 1.52 -18.52
C TRP A 19 -13.46 0.97 -19.94
N GLN A 20 -12.24 0.84 -20.48
CA GLN A 20 -11.97 0.18 -21.75
C GLN A 20 -10.87 -0.86 -21.53
N VAL A 21 -11.26 -2.08 -21.28
CA VAL A 21 -10.33 -3.19 -21.03
C VAL A 21 -10.19 -4.02 -22.31
N PRO A 22 -8.98 -4.14 -22.90
CA PRO A 22 -8.78 -5.00 -24.06
C PRO A 22 -8.93 -6.46 -23.66
N ALA A 23 -9.45 -7.30 -24.55
CA ALA A 23 -9.61 -8.74 -24.30
C ALA A 23 -8.27 -9.43 -24.02
N GLU A 24 -7.22 -8.97 -24.68
CA GLU A 24 -5.85 -9.45 -24.50
C GLU A 24 -5.03 -8.37 -23.83
N PHE A 25 -4.42 -8.72 -22.70
CA PHE A 25 -3.61 -7.79 -21.92
C PHE A 25 -2.53 -8.54 -21.15
N ASN A 26 -1.30 -8.01 -21.15
CA ASN A 26 -0.18 -8.54 -20.38
C ASN A 26 0.55 -7.39 -19.68
N MET A 27 0.64 -7.43 -18.36
CA MET A 27 1.30 -6.38 -17.56
C MET A 27 2.77 -6.17 -17.98
N ALA A 28 3.53 -7.26 -18.28
CA ALA A 28 4.92 -7.12 -18.70
C ALA A 28 5.06 -6.44 -20.05
N GLU A 29 4.12 -6.69 -20.96
CA GLU A 29 4.10 -6.06 -22.27
C GLU A 29 3.91 -4.54 -22.16
N VAL A 30 2.93 -4.12 -21.38
CA VAL A 30 2.62 -2.69 -21.24
C VAL A 30 3.59 -1.94 -20.34
N CYS A 31 4.23 -2.62 -19.38
CA CYS A 31 5.21 -2.01 -18.47
C CYS A 31 6.65 -2.05 -19.01
N CYS A 32 6.99 -2.96 -19.92
CA CYS A 32 8.36 -3.10 -20.40
C CYS A 32 8.44 -3.40 -21.91
N GLY A 33 7.74 -4.41 -22.39
CA GLY A 33 7.89 -4.91 -23.76
C GLY A 33 7.70 -3.85 -24.84
N ARG A 34 6.62 -3.07 -24.76
CA ARG A 34 6.33 -1.97 -25.71
C ARG A 34 7.40 -0.91 -25.73
N TRP A 35 7.95 -0.53 -24.56
CA TRP A 35 9.01 0.47 -24.43
C TRP A 35 10.32 -0.03 -25.01
N ALA A 36 10.70 -1.28 -24.64
CA ALA A 36 11.94 -1.88 -25.09
C ALA A 36 11.99 -2.12 -26.63
N ARG A 37 10.82 -2.20 -27.29
CA ARG A 37 10.74 -2.33 -28.75
C ARG A 37 10.61 -0.99 -29.48
N SER A 38 10.30 0.08 -28.76
CA SER A 38 10.19 1.41 -29.34
C SER A 38 11.58 1.97 -29.63
N PRO A 39 11.93 2.31 -30.90
CA PRO A 39 13.22 2.94 -31.19
C PRO A 39 13.44 4.25 -30.46
N GLN A 40 12.36 4.94 -30.09
CA GLN A 40 12.39 6.23 -29.41
C GLN A 40 12.60 6.07 -27.89
N HIS A 41 12.10 4.98 -27.28
CA HIS A 41 12.02 4.82 -25.82
C HIS A 41 12.86 3.68 -25.26
N GLN A 42 13.44 2.80 -26.09
CA GLN A 42 14.19 1.63 -25.60
C GLN A 42 15.41 2.01 -24.73
N HIS A 43 15.93 3.20 -24.90
CA HIS A 43 17.06 3.74 -24.13
C HIS A 43 16.63 4.64 -22.98
N ASP A 44 15.33 4.89 -22.82
CA ASP A 44 14.81 5.60 -21.65
C ASP A 44 15.08 4.78 -20.39
N VAL A 45 15.33 5.50 -19.29
CA VAL A 45 15.61 4.90 -18.00
C VAL A 45 14.33 4.28 -17.43
N ALA A 46 14.41 3.01 -17.06
CA ALA A 46 13.34 2.29 -16.35
C ALA A 46 13.59 2.26 -14.84
N ILE A 47 14.84 1.90 -14.44
CA ILE A 47 15.21 1.77 -13.02
C ILE A 47 16.46 2.60 -12.73
N LEU A 48 16.42 3.36 -11.65
CA LEU A 48 17.54 4.04 -11.02
C LEU A 48 17.85 3.34 -9.70
N GLU A 49 18.99 2.67 -9.56
CA GLU A 49 19.40 2.12 -8.25
C GLU A 49 20.22 3.15 -7.49
N HIS A 50 19.69 3.62 -6.37
CA HIS A 50 20.42 4.51 -5.48
C HIS A 50 21.59 3.80 -4.84
N GLN A 51 22.75 4.46 -4.84
CA GLN A 51 23.98 3.99 -4.21
C GLN A 51 24.31 4.92 -3.03
N THR A 52 24.59 4.33 -1.86
CA THR A 52 24.98 5.10 -0.67
C THR A 52 26.41 5.62 -0.78
N GLY A 53 26.75 6.62 0.04
CA GLY A 53 28.12 7.15 0.12
C GLY A 53 28.52 8.03 -1.05
N GLY A 54 27.58 8.72 -1.68
CA GLY A 54 27.83 9.68 -2.76
C GLY A 54 28.22 9.06 -4.09
N GLN A 55 28.05 7.75 -4.25
CA GLN A 55 28.32 7.07 -5.52
C GLN A 55 27.23 7.40 -6.54
N ALA A 56 27.63 7.44 -7.83
CA ALA A 56 26.67 7.64 -8.92
C ALA A 56 25.64 6.50 -8.96
N PRO A 57 24.35 6.80 -9.21
CA PRO A 57 23.31 5.76 -9.29
C PRO A 57 23.58 4.82 -10.48
N LEU A 58 23.22 3.56 -10.31
CA LEU A 58 23.18 2.62 -11.42
C LEU A 58 21.90 2.87 -12.23
N THR A 59 22.07 2.99 -13.54
CA THR A 59 20.98 3.31 -14.45
C THR A 59 20.70 2.15 -15.39
N TRP A 60 19.43 1.76 -15.49
CA TRP A 60 18.99 0.65 -16.32
C TRP A 60 17.88 1.08 -17.26
N THR A 61 18.06 0.82 -18.56
CA THR A 61 17.09 1.17 -19.60
C THR A 61 16.01 0.11 -19.79
N PHE A 62 14.91 0.44 -20.47
CA PHE A 62 13.88 -0.54 -20.82
C PHE A 62 14.44 -1.68 -21.69
N ALA A 63 15.36 -1.41 -22.63
CA ALA A 63 16.01 -2.45 -23.41
C ALA A 63 16.83 -3.43 -22.54
N GLN A 64 17.53 -2.91 -21.52
CA GLN A 64 18.27 -3.74 -20.57
C GLN A 64 17.34 -4.55 -19.68
N LEU A 65 16.26 -3.94 -19.19
CA LEU A 65 15.24 -4.61 -18.38
C LEU A 65 14.59 -5.78 -19.15
N GLN A 66 14.18 -5.53 -20.40
CA GLN A 66 13.61 -6.56 -21.26
C GLN A 66 14.61 -7.69 -21.57
N THR A 67 15.88 -7.33 -21.76
CA THR A 67 16.92 -8.32 -22.01
C THR A 67 17.10 -9.25 -20.82
N ALA A 68 17.19 -8.70 -19.61
CA ALA A 68 17.28 -9.48 -18.37
C ALA A 68 16.03 -10.35 -18.15
N ALA A 69 14.84 -9.79 -18.38
CA ALA A 69 13.58 -10.51 -18.28
C ALA A 69 13.53 -11.70 -19.27
N ASN A 70 13.95 -11.52 -20.52
CA ASN A 70 13.98 -12.59 -21.52
C ASN A 70 14.94 -13.73 -21.13
N GLN A 71 16.08 -13.40 -20.53
CA GLN A 71 17.04 -14.39 -20.01
C GLN A 71 16.41 -15.20 -18.88
N LEU A 72 15.77 -14.53 -17.92
CA LEU A 72 15.08 -15.18 -16.81
C LEU A 72 13.90 -16.04 -17.29
N SER A 73 13.07 -15.57 -18.20
CA SER A 73 11.96 -16.37 -18.74
C SER A 73 12.46 -17.62 -19.44
N THR A 74 13.53 -17.52 -20.23
CA THR A 74 14.15 -18.69 -20.86
C THR A 74 14.64 -19.69 -19.82
N ARG A 75 15.21 -19.19 -18.71
CA ARG A 75 15.64 -20.02 -17.59
C ARG A 75 14.48 -20.69 -16.88
N LEU A 76 13.39 -19.95 -16.63
CA LEU A 76 12.18 -20.46 -15.98
C LEU A 76 11.51 -21.55 -16.85
N VAL A 77 11.43 -21.35 -18.17
CA VAL A 77 10.95 -22.40 -19.09
C VAL A 77 11.78 -23.65 -18.99
N ALA A 78 13.12 -23.53 -18.96
CA ALA A 78 14.02 -24.68 -18.79
C ALA A 78 13.87 -25.38 -17.44
N LEU A 79 13.35 -24.68 -16.42
CA LEU A 79 13.00 -25.24 -15.12
C LEU A 79 11.58 -25.83 -15.08
N GLY A 80 10.84 -25.79 -16.18
CA GLY A 80 9.51 -26.37 -16.33
C GLY A 80 8.35 -25.46 -15.92
N VAL A 81 8.60 -24.16 -15.68
CA VAL A 81 7.55 -23.17 -15.38
C VAL A 81 6.66 -22.94 -16.61
N LYS A 82 5.36 -22.99 -16.43
CA LYS A 82 4.34 -22.81 -17.46
C LYS A 82 3.44 -21.62 -17.13
N LYS A 83 2.55 -21.25 -18.07
CA LYS A 83 1.46 -20.30 -17.82
C LYS A 83 0.67 -20.72 -16.57
N GLU A 84 0.30 -19.73 -15.75
CA GLU A 84 -0.44 -19.88 -14.47
C GLU A 84 0.33 -20.57 -13.33
N ASP A 85 1.56 -21.04 -13.53
CA ASP A 85 2.39 -21.51 -12.43
C ASP A 85 2.79 -20.33 -11.52
N ARG A 86 2.80 -20.56 -10.20
CA ARG A 86 3.20 -19.55 -9.22
C ARG A 86 4.72 -19.58 -9.06
N VAL A 87 5.34 -18.41 -9.17
CA VAL A 87 6.76 -18.21 -8.97
C VAL A 87 6.98 -17.25 -7.81
N ALA A 88 7.58 -17.74 -6.73
CA ALA A 88 7.90 -16.91 -5.58
C ALA A 88 9.03 -15.92 -5.91
N ILE A 89 8.89 -14.66 -5.49
CA ILE A 89 9.90 -13.61 -5.65
C ILE A 89 10.21 -13.05 -4.26
N VAL A 90 11.43 -13.31 -3.77
CA VAL A 90 11.89 -12.91 -2.42
C VAL A 90 13.16 -12.09 -2.58
N MET A 91 13.00 -10.82 -2.95
CA MET A 91 14.10 -9.90 -3.23
C MET A 91 13.71 -8.46 -2.86
N PRO A 92 14.69 -7.60 -2.44
CA PRO A 92 14.44 -6.19 -2.17
C PRO A 92 14.21 -5.41 -3.47
N GLN A 93 13.96 -4.10 -3.34
CA GLN A 93 13.91 -3.20 -4.47
C GLN A 93 15.27 -3.14 -5.17
N ARG A 94 15.33 -3.63 -6.40
CA ARG A 94 16.52 -3.62 -7.26
C ARG A 94 16.16 -3.95 -8.70
N PHE A 95 17.07 -3.72 -9.63
CA PHE A 95 16.88 -4.01 -11.04
C PHE A 95 16.46 -5.46 -11.31
N GLU A 96 17.12 -6.42 -10.67
CA GLU A 96 16.84 -7.85 -10.88
C GLU A 96 15.45 -8.25 -10.37
N THR A 97 14.90 -7.55 -9.38
CA THR A 97 13.53 -7.76 -8.90
C THR A 97 12.52 -7.29 -9.94
N ALA A 98 12.72 -6.11 -10.54
CA ALA A 98 11.89 -5.64 -11.65
C ALA A 98 11.98 -6.60 -12.85
N ALA A 99 13.17 -7.07 -13.19
CA ALA A 99 13.37 -8.06 -14.25
C ALA A 99 12.66 -9.39 -13.96
N ALA A 100 12.62 -9.82 -12.68
CA ALA A 100 11.91 -11.02 -12.26
C ALA A 100 10.39 -10.88 -12.45
N TYR A 101 9.79 -9.74 -12.06
CA TYR A 101 8.37 -9.48 -12.32
C TYR A 101 8.05 -9.50 -13.80
N VAL A 102 8.81 -8.76 -14.62
CA VAL A 102 8.61 -8.77 -16.08
C VAL A 102 8.76 -10.17 -16.65
N ALA A 103 9.76 -10.94 -16.18
CA ALA A 103 10.01 -12.30 -16.67
C ALA A 103 8.86 -13.26 -16.36
N VAL A 104 8.32 -13.23 -15.16
CA VAL A 104 7.21 -14.10 -14.74
C VAL A 104 5.92 -13.71 -15.46
N LEU A 105 5.60 -12.41 -15.50
CA LEU A 105 4.38 -11.90 -16.11
C LEU A 105 4.34 -12.11 -17.63
N GLN A 106 5.46 -11.93 -18.37
CA GLN A 106 5.48 -12.16 -19.82
C GLN A 106 5.34 -13.64 -20.21
N MET A 107 5.53 -14.56 -19.26
CA MET A 107 5.26 -15.99 -19.44
C MET A 107 3.79 -16.35 -19.20
N GLY A 108 2.96 -15.40 -18.74
CA GLY A 108 1.63 -15.66 -18.22
C GLY A 108 1.65 -16.51 -16.94
N ALA A 109 2.80 -16.59 -16.26
CA ALA A 109 2.92 -17.18 -14.94
C ALA A 109 2.52 -16.16 -13.87
N VAL A 110 2.21 -16.64 -12.66
CA VAL A 110 1.74 -15.83 -11.55
C VAL A 110 2.90 -15.42 -10.67
N ALA A 111 3.19 -14.13 -10.60
CA ALA A 111 4.18 -13.59 -9.69
C ALA A 111 3.66 -13.65 -8.25
N MET A 112 4.39 -14.30 -7.37
CA MET A 112 4.07 -14.37 -5.94
C MET A 112 5.14 -13.59 -5.15
N PRO A 113 4.93 -12.28 -4.93
CA PRO A 113 5.85 -11.48 -4.14
C PRO A 113 5.82 -11.88 -2.67
N LEU A 114 6.99 -12.02 -2.06
CA LEU A 114 7.16 -12.34 -0.66
C LEU A 114 8.20 -11.39 -0.04
N SER A 115 7.81 -10.71 1.03
CA SER A 115 8.71 -9.80 1.73
C SER A 115 9.91 -10.54 2.34
N MET A 116 11.08 -9.92 2.27
CA MET A 116 12.29 -10.40 2.95
C MET A 116 12.18 -10.32 4.48
N LEU A 117 11.18 -9.64 5.00
CA LEU A 117 10.88 -9.56 6.44
C LEU A 117 10.11 -10.79 6.96
N PHE A 118 9.66 -11.68 6.07
CA PHE A 118 9.00 -12.91 6.52
C PHE A 118 10.01 -13.88 7.12
N GLY A 119 9.70 -14.36 8.32
CA GLY A 119 10.41 -15.48 8.93
C GLY A 119 10.18 -16.82 8.18
N PRO A 120 10.97 -17.86 8.51
CA PRO A 120 10.92 -19.15 7.83
C PRO A 120 9.52 -19.78 7.79
N GLU A 121 8.78 -19.79 8.88
CA GLU A 121 7.41 -20.34 8.96
C GLU A 121 6.44 -19.60 8.03
N ALA A 122 6.53 -18.28 8.00
CA ALA A 122 5.68 -17.45 7.15
C ALA A 122 5.98 -17.69 5.66
N LEU A 123 7.23 -17.91 5.28
CA LEU A 123 7.63 -18.30 3.93
C LEU A 123 7.16 -19.72 3.61
N ALA A 124 7.36 -20.68 4.54
CA ALA A 124 6.97 -22.08 4.39
C ALA A 124 5.48 -22.21 4.09
N PHE A 125 4.64 -21.55 4.89
CA PHE A 125 3.18 -21.55 4.69
C PHE A 125 2.81 -21.07 3.28
N ARG A 126 3.33 -19.92 2.84
CA ARG A 126 2.94 -19.31 1.56
C ARG A 126 3.43 -20.11 0.36
N VAL A 127 4.63 -20.66 0.43
CA VAL A 127 5.18 -21.53 -0.61
C VAL A 127 4.38 -22.84 -0.72
N ALA A 128 4.04 -23.45 0.41
CA ALA A 128 3.26 -24.68 0.44
C ALA A 128 1.82 -24.45 -0.05
N ASP A 129 1.14 -23.42 0.46
CA ASP A 129 -0.25 -23.10 0.09
C ASP A 129 -0.39 -22.73 -1.40
N SER A 130 0.51 -21.89 -1.92
CA SER A 130 0.52 -21.52 -3.34
C SER A 130 0.89 -22.67 -4.26
N GLY A 131 1.66 -23.65 -3.77
CA GLY A 131 2.26 -24.71 -4.57
C GLY A 131 3.36 -24.17 -5.52
N ALA A 132 4.05 -23.09 -5.15
CA ALA A 132 5.15 -22.54 -5.92
C ALA A 132 6.34 -23.51 -5.95
N ALA A 133 6.71 -23.98 -7.16
CA ALA A 133 7.82 -24.89 -7.35
C ALA A 133 9.17 -24.20 -7.55
N VAL A 134 9.16 -22.91 -7.89
CA VAL A 134 10.36 -22.10 -8.11
C VAL A 134 10.29 -20.83 -7.25
N ALA A 135 11.41 -20.53 -6.59
CA ALA A 135 11.62 -19.27 -5.88
C ALA A 135 12.82 -18.51 -6.48
N LEU A 136 12.58 -17.24 -6.79
CA LEU A 136 13.58 -16.27 -7.23
C LEU A 136 14.08 -15.50 -6.01
N CYS A 137 15.38 -15.39 -5.85
CA CYS A 137 16.01 -14.79 -4.69
C CYS A 137 17.27 -13.98 -5.07
N ASP A 138 17.78 -13.27 -4.09
CA ASP A 138 19.12 -12.69 -4.15
C ASP A 138 20.09 -13.37 -3.17
N GLU A 139 21.23 -12.74 -2.95
CA GLU A 139 22.26 -13.21 -2.02
C GLU A 139 21.79 -13.23 -0.56
N LEU A 140 20.88 -12.34 -0.16
CA LEU A 140 20.41 -12.21 1.22
C LEU A 140 19.31 -13.22 1.55
N SER A 141 18.37 -13.44 0.63
CA SER A 141 17.22 -14.35 0.82
C SER A 141 17.53 -15.81 0.46
N SER A 142 18.61 -16.05 -0.31
CA SER A 142 19.01 -17.40 -0.74
C SER A 142 19.20 -18.40 0.41
N PRO A 143 19.88 -18.09 1.53
CA PRO A 143 20.09 -19.05 2.61
C PRO A 143 18.79 -19.56 3.23
N VAL A 144 17.83 -18.68 3.53
CA VAL A 144 16.55 -19.08 4.13
C VAL A 144 15.71 -19.93 3.16
N LEU A 145 15.71 -19.59 1.86
CA LEU A 145 14.97 -20.35 0.86
C LEU A 145 15.61 -21.70 0.56
N MET A 146 16.93 -21.81 0.62
CA MET A 146 17.65 -23.10 0.50
C MET A 146 17.38 -24.01 1.70
N ALA A 147 17.25 -23.47 2.91
CA ALA A 147 16.81 -24.22 4.07
C ALA A 147 15.36 -24.69 3.90
N LEU A 148 14.46 -23.78 3.51
CA LEU A 148 13.06 -24.08 3.26
C LEU A 148 12.86 -25.17 2.20
N LYS A 149 13.66 -25.17 1.15
CA LYS A 149 13.62 -26.22 0.10
C LYS A 149 13.84 -27.63 0.65
N LYS A 150 14.62 -27.79 1.73
CA LYS A 150 14.84 -29.11 2.36
C LYS A 150 13.61 -29.61 3.11
N GLU A 151 12.80 -28.69 3.62
CA GLU A 151 11.61 -28.98 4.44
C GLU A 151 10.33 -29.01 3.59
N CYS A 152 10.27 -28.19 2.54
CA CYS A 152 9.12 -28.05 1.65
C CYS A 152 9.37 -28.78 0.32
N SER A 153 8.90 -30.02 0.19
CA SER A 153 9.09 -30.88 -1.00
C SER A 153 8.50 -30.29 -2.29
N GLY A 154 7.55 -29.37 -2.17
CA GLY A 154 6.94 -28.66 -3.30
C GLY A 154 7.90 -27.66 -3.96
N LEU A 155 8.82 -27.05 -3.20
CA LEU A 155 9.79 -26.08 -3.70
C LEU A 155 10.99 -26.81 -4.35
N LYS A 156 10.96 -26.94 -5.66
CA LYS A 156 11.96 -27.71 -6.42
C LYS A 156 13.24 -26.92 -6.69
N THR A 157 13.13 -25.61 -6.92
CA THR A 157 14.25 -24.77 -7.34
C THR A 157 14.26 -23.44 -6.61
N VAL A 158 15.44 -23.06 -6.10
CA VAL A 158 15.75 -21.71 -5.62
C VAL A 158 16.81 -21.14 -6.56
N LEU A 159 16.48 -20.03 -7.24
CA LEU A 159 17.33 -19.39 -8.25
C LEU A 159 17.80 -18.03 -7.74
N ASN A 160 19.12 -17.88 -7.55
CA ASN A 160 19.72 -16.58 -7.25
C ASN A 160 19.82 -15.77 -8.56
N VAL A 161 18.93 -14.79 -8.71
CA VAL A 161 18.76 -14.03 -9.95
C VAL A 161 19.99 -13.20 -10.32
N PRO A 162 20.62 -12.41 -9.41
CA PRO A 162 21.84 -11.68 -9.74
C PRO A 162 22.97 -12.56 -10.26
N ASN A 163 23.18 -13.72 -9.63
CA ASN A 163 24.23 -14.65 -10.03
C ASN A 163 23.91 -15.33 -11.36
N ASP A 164 22.65 -15.70 -11.59
CA ASP A 164 22.22 -16.32 -12.84
C ASP A 164 22.40 -15.36 -14.03
N LEU A 165 21.94 -14.10 -13.91
CA LEU A 165 22.11 -13.07 -14.94
C LEU A 165 23.57 -12.77 -15.24
N LYS A 166 24.44 -12.70 -14.21
CA LYS A 166 25.91 -12.53 -14.41
C LYS A 166 26.53 -13.71 -15.15
N SER A 167 26.16 -14.94 -14.79
CA SER A 167 26.69 -16.15 -15.41
C SER A 167 26.29 -16.31 -16.88
N GLN A 168 25.11 -15.82 -17.25
CA GLN A 168 24.60 -15.86 -18.62
C GLN A 168 25.29 -14.84 -19.54
N LYS A 169 25.75 -13.71 -19.00
CA LYS A 169 26.55 -12.73 -19.79
C LYS A 169 27.78 -13.36 -20.43
N SER A 170 28.38 -14.37 -19.79
CA SER A 170 29.58 -15.05 -20.29
C SER A 170 29.27 -16.16 -21.32
N LYS A 171 28.03 -16.60 -21.45
CA LYS A 171 27.60 -17.71 -22.34
C LYS A 171 26.79 -17.28 -23.57
N LEU A 172 26.67 -15.98 -23.82
CA LEU A 172 25.78 -15.40 -24.84
C LEU A 172 26.36 -15.50 -26.26
N SER A 173 26.44 -16.71 -26.83
CA SER A 173 26.58 -16.88 -28.28
C SER A 173 25.26 -17.17 -29.02
N VAL A 174 24.15 -17.44 -28.33
CA VAL A 174 22.84 -17.69 -28.97
C VAL A 174 21.73 -16.96 -28.24
N ARG A 175 21.40 -15.75 -28.71
CA ARG A 175 20.22 -14.98 -28.28
C ARG A 175 18.94 -15.63 -28.81
N LYS A 176 18.44 -16.67 -28.18
CA LYS A 176 17.02 -17.04 -28.39
C LYS A 176 16.17 -15.92 -27.76
N LYS A 177 15.56 -15.09 -28.60
CA LYS A 177 14.57 -14.10 -28.15
C LYS A 177 13.41 -14.88 -27.54
N PHE A 178 13.16 -14.69 -26.23
CA PHE A 178 11.94 -15.17 -25.61
C PHE A 178 10.74 -14.50 -26.30
N ARG A 179 9.71 -15.27 -26.60
CA ARG A 179 8.45 -14.73 -27.14
C ARG A 179 7.44 -14.68 -25.98
N PRO A 180 6.96 -13.50 -25.59
CA PRO A 180 5.93 -13.38 -24.57
C PRO A 180 4.72 -14.23 -24.91
N ILE A 181 4.10 -14.84 -23.91
CA ILE A 181 2.87 -15.60 -24.05
C ILE A 181 1.71 -14.62 -24.05
N GLN A 182 0.76 -14.83 -24.97
CA GLN A 182 -0.46 -14.06 -25.02
C GLN A 182 -1.34 -14.42 -23.82
N THR A 183 -1.77 -13.40 -23.08
CA THR A 183 -2.67 -13.53 -21.94
C THR A 183 -3.96 -12.76 -22.18
N LYS A 184 -5.05 -13.24 -21.59
CA LYS A 184 -6.29 -12.49 -21.50
C LYS A 184 -6.21 -11.49 -20.36
N ALA A 185 -7.07 -10.48 -20.40
CA ALA A 185 -7.16 -9.48 -19.35
C ALA A 185 -7.54 -10.05 -17.97
N ASP A 186 -8.37 -11.09 -17.97
CA ASP A 186 -8.82 -11.80 -16.76
C ASP A 186 -7.90 -12.96 -16.33
N ASP A 187 -6.81 -13.26 -17.06
CA ASP A 187 -5.83 -14.26 -16.64
C ASP A 187 -5.16 -13.83 -15.32
N PRO A 188 -4.86 -14.79 -14.41
CA PRO A 188 -4.16 -14.49 -13.17
C PRO A 188 -2.73 -13.97 -13.44
N ALA A 189 -2.31 -12.98 -12.68
CA ALA A 189 -1.00 -12.32 -12.83
C ALA A 189 -0.18 -12.30 -11.55
N ILE A 190 -0.81 -11.98 -10.42
CA ILE A 190 -0.12 -11.77 -9.15
C ILE A 190 -0.88 -12.47 -8.03
N LEU A 191 -0.15 -13.07 -7.08
CA LEU A 191 -0.71 -13.69 -5.88
C LEU A 191 -0.09 -13.03 -4.64
N ILE A 192 -0.83 -12.14 -3.97
CA ILE A 192 -0.37 -11.44 -2.76
C ILE A 192 -1.07 -12.01 -1.54
N TYR A 193 -0.30 -12.45 -0.54
CA TYR A 193 -0.83 -12.94 0.73
C TYR A 193 -1.07 -11.80 1.70
N THR A 194 -2.34 -11.58 2.05
CA THR A 194 -2.75 -10.59 3.06
C THR A 194 -2.77 -11.21 4.45
N SER A 195 -2.40 -10.44 5.47
CA SER A 195 -2.60 -10.81 6.87
C SER A 195 -4.09 -10.68 7.19
N GLY A 196 -4.82 -11.80 7.18
CA GLY A 196 -6.20 -11.81 7.68
C GLY A 196 -6.25 -11.43 9.17
N THR A 197 -7.28 -10.70 9.57
CA THR A 197 -7.55 -10.38 10.99
C THR A 197 -7.86 -11.64 11.80
N THR A 198 -8.28 -12.72 11.13
CA THR A 198 -8.64 -14.00 11.74
C THR A 198 -8.05 -15.16 10.93
N GLY A 199 -7.05 -15.86 11.50
CA GLY A 199 -6.52 -17.10 10.93
C GLY A 199 -5.28 -16.94 10.05
N ASN A 200 -5.02 -17.93 9.19
CA ASN A 200 -3.89 -17.96 8.28
C ASN A 200 -4.00 -16.88 7.20
N PRO A 201 -2.87 -16.36 6.69
CA PRO A 201 -2.87 -15.42 5.56
C PRO A 201 -3.62 -15.96 4.36
N LYS A 202 -4.38 -15.09 3.67
CA LYS A 202 -5.13 -15.44 2.47
C LYS A 202 -4.41 -14.88 1.24
N GLY A 203 -4.23 -15.69 0.22
CA GLY A 203 -3.66 -15.25 -1.05
C GLY A 203 -4.73 -14.58 -1.92
N ALA A 204 -4.64 -13.28 -2.15
CA ALA A 204 -5.49 -12.57 -3.11
C ALA A 204 -4.91 -12.76 -4.51
N LEU A 205 -5.68 -13.36 -5.42
CA LEU A 205 -5.29 -13.60 -6.80
C LEU A 205 -5.74 -12.43 -7.68
N ILE A 206 -4.79 -11.72 -8.27
CA ILE A 206 -4.98 -10.46 -8.99
C ILE A 206 -4.86 -10.73 -10.49
N PRO A 207 -5.84 -10.32 -11.33
CA PRO A 207 -5.78 -10.51 -12.78
C PRO A 207 -4.85 -9.50 -13.47
N GLN A 208 -4.51 -9.78 -14.72
CA GLN A 208 -3.73 -8.88 -15.58
C GLN A 208 -4.39 -7.49 -15.68
N GLN A 209 -5.71 -7.41 -15.86
CA GLN A 209 -6.46 -6.16 -16.01
C GLN A 209 -6.47 -5.27 -14.76
N ALA A 210 -6.13 -5.80 -13.58
CA ALA A 210 -6.12 -5.00 -12.36
C ALA A 210 -5.13 -3.83 -12.44
N LEU A 211 -4.09 -3.93 -13.27
CA LEU A 211 -3.22 -2.78 -13.54
C LEU A 211 -3.99 -1.62 -14.21
N ILE A 212 -4.89 -1.92 -15.17
CA ILE A 212 -5.74 -0.89 -15.80
C ILE A 212 -6.62 -0.24 -14.73
N GLY A 213 -7.29 -1.05 -13.90
CA GLY A 213 -8.14 -0.57 -12.81
C GLY A 213 -7.41 0.33 -11.81
N ASN A 214 -6.11 0.14 -11.67
CA ASN A 214 -5.28 0.93 -10.77
C ASN A 214 -4.85 2.30 -11.33
N LEU A 215 -4.85 2.49 -12.66
CA LEU A 215 -4.21 3.67 -13.28
C LEU A 215 -4.92 4.99 -12.93
N THR A 216 -6.25 5.00 -12.79
CA THR A 216 -6.97 6.21 -12.41
C THR A 216 -6.57 6.68 -11.00
N GLY A 217 -6.53 5.74 -10.04
CA GLY A 217 -6.06 6.01 -8.69
C GLY A 217 -4.63 6.51 -8.65
N PHE A 218 -3.73 5.85 -9.39
CA PHE A 218 -2.32 6.25 -9.46
C PHE A 218 -2.14 7.66 -10.03
N VAL A 219 -2.76 7.96 -11.16
CA VAL A 219 -2.61 9.28 -11.81
C VAL A 219 -3.20 10.39 -10.94
N CYS A 220 -4.40 10.18 -10.36
CA CYS A 220 -5.05 11.14 -9.49
C CYS A 220 -4.25 11.38 -8.20
N SER A 221 -3.83 10.31 -7.50
CA SER A 221 -3.07 10.45 -6.26
C SER A 221 -1.71 11.10 -6.45
N GLN A 222 -1.15 11.04 -7.66
CA GLN A 222 0.10 11.67 -8.05
C GLN A 222 -0.08 13.03 -8.76
N ASN A 223 -1.20 13.74 -8.51
CA ASN A 223 -1.45 15.05 -9.13
C ASN A 223 -1.25 15.05 -10.64
N TRP A 224 -1.86 14.06 -11.32
CA TRP A 224 -1.76 13.87 -12.77
C TRP A 224 -0.39 13.36 -13.26
N PHE A 225 0.44 12.85 -12.39
CA PHE A 225 1.72 12.17 -12.66
C PHE A 225 2.61 12.92 -13.67
N GLY A 226 2.65 14.26 -13.57
CA GLY A 226 3.46 15.13 -14.45
C GLY A 226 2.94 15.28 -15.86
N PHE A 227 1.72 14.86 -16.16
CA PHE A 227 0.99 15.21 -17.36
C PHE A 227 0.37 16.60 -17.22
N GLU A 228 0.17 17.30 -18.34
CA GLU A 228 -0.50 18.61 -18.31
C GLU A 228 -2.00 18.43 -18.07
N PRO A 229 -2.57 18.99 -16.98
CA PRO A 229 -3.97 18.81 -16.63
C PRO A 229 -4.96 19.34 -17.69
N HIS A 230 -4.52 20.29 -18.52
CA HIS A 230 -5.35 20.94 -19.53
C HIS A 230 -5.30 20.27 -20.91
N ALA A 231 -4.40 19.33 -21.13
CA ALA A 231 -4.21 18.68 -22.44
C ALA A 231 -5.20 17.56 -22.73
N SER A 232 -5.98 17.13 -21.76
CA SER A 232 -6.89 16.00 -21.92
C SER A 232 -8.20 16.23 -21.17
N SER A 233 -9.18 16.78 -21.85
CA SER A 233 -10.59 16.54 -21.52
C SER A 233 -10.96 15.04 -21.65
N GLU A 234 -10.04 14.18 -22.06
CA GLU A 234 -10.17 12.75 -22.15
C GLU A 234 -9.09 12.06 -21.33
N LEU A 235 -9.43 11.60 -20.11
CA LEU A 235 -8.70 10.56 -19.38
C LEU A 235 -8.80 9.22 -20.15
N ASN A 236 -8.25 9.19 -21.36
CA ASN A 236 -8.27 7.99 -22.16
C ASN A 236 -7.05 7.12 -21.81
N LEU A 237 -7.01 6.65 -20.55
CA LEU A 237 -5.98 5.74 -20.05
C LEU A 237 -5.98 4.39 -20.78
N SER A 238 -7.04 4.11 -21.54
CA SER A 238 -7.18 2.91 -22.35
C SER A 238 -6.64 3.02 -23.77
N LYS A 239 -6.52 4.23 -24.32
CA LYS A 239 -5.80 4.41 -25.57
C LYS A 239 -4.32 4.23 -25.28
N HIS A 240 -3.68 3.28 -25.94
CA HIS A 240 -2.24 3.00 -25.87
C HIS A 240 -1.35 4.18 -26.34
N SER A 241 -1.92 5.34 -26.63
CA SER A 241 -1.23 6.59 -26.86
C SER A 241 -1.04 7.30 -25.52
N LEU A 242 0.18 7.20 -25.01
CA LEU A 242 0.57 7.92 -23.82
C LEU A 242 0.38 9.42 -23.99
N PRO A 243 -0.06 10.12 -22.94
CA PRO A 243 0.12 11.57 -22.88
C PRO A 243 1.62 11.84 -23.04
N VAL A 244 1.97 12.58 -24.08
CA VAL A 244 3.34 12.95 -24.36
C VAL A 244 3.78 14.00 -23.35
N GLY A 245 4.93 13.80 -22.68
CA GLY A 245 5.63 14.87 -21.97
C GLY A 245 5.76 14.77 -20.45
N SER A 246 5.32 13.68 -19.78
CA SER A 246 5.63 13.52 -18.36
C SER A 246 7.13 13.48 -18.12
N GLN A 247 7.61 14.28 -17.16
CA GLN A 247 9.00 14.29 -16.66
C GLN A 247 9.09 13.64 -15.27
N ALA A 248 8.09 12.80 -14.91
CA ALA A 248 8.03 12.19 -13.59
C ALA A 248 9.23 11.28 -13.31
N ILE A 249 9.82 11.42 -12.13
CA ILE A 249 10.76 10.48 -11.52
C ILE A 249 10.10 10.04 -10.20
N PHE A 250 9.85 8.74 -10.09
CA PHE A 250 9.10 8.20 -8.95
C PHE A 250 10.02 7.52 -7.93
N TRP A 251 9.68 7.65 -6.67
CA TRP A 251 10.28 6.88 -5.60
C TRP A 251 9.29 6.56 -4.48
N SER A 252 9.43 5.37 -3.90
CA SER A 252 8.74 4.98 -2.67
C SER A 252 9.60 3.99 -1.89
N PRO A 253 9.66 4.09 -0.55
CA PRO A 253 10.28 3.07 0.29
C PRO A 253 9.41 1.81 0.43
N ALA A 254 8.21 1.78 -0.14
CA ALA A 254 7.31 0.63 -0.07
C ALA A 254 7.94 -0.60 -0.72
N ASP A 255 8.01 -1.69 0.04
CA ASP A 255 8.53 -2.98 -0.45
C ASP A 255 7.70 -3.48 -1.65
N TRP A 256 8.39 -3.81 -2.75
CA TRP A 256 7.75 -4.34 -3.97
C TRP A 256 7.11 -5.72 -3.79
N ALA A 257 7.19 -6.29 -2.61
CA ALA A 257 6.47 -7.50 -2.22
C ALA A 257 5.00 -7.25 -1.81
N TRP A 258 4.58 -5.99 -1.71
CA TRP A 258 3.22 -5.59 -1.33
C TRP A 258 2.55 -4.78 -2.42
N THR A 259 1.21 -4.69 -2.34
CA THR A 259 0.41 -3.89 -3.27
C THR A 259 0.97 -2.49 -3.42
N GLY A 260 1.24 -1.78 -2.30
CA GLY A 260 1.77 -0.41 -2.31
C GLY A 260 3.10 -0.23 -3.05
N GLY A 261 4.00 -1.20 -2.96
CA GLY A 261 5.27 -1.13 -3.70
C GLY A 261 5.19 -1.64 -5.14
N LEU A 262 4.37 -2.65 -5.39
CA LEU A 262 4.27 -3.29 -6.71
C LEU A 262 3.24 -2.62 -7.60
N MET A 263 1.98 -2.55 -7.13
CA MET A 263 0.86 -2.06 -7.92
C MET A 263 0.73 -0.53 -7.87
N ASP A 264 1.23 0.11 -6.79
CA ASP A 264 1.07 1.54 -6.56
C ASP A 264 2.38 2.32 -6.76
N ALA A 265 3.46 1.65 -7.19
CA ALA A 265 4.75 2.27 -7.45
C ALA A 265 5.42 1.69 -8.71
N LEU A 266 5.92 0.44 -8.64
CA LEU A 266 6.73 -0.15 -9.71
C LEU A 266 5.98 -0.25 -11.04
N LEU A 267 4.87 -0.98 -11.07
CA LEU A 267 4.16 -1.27 -12.32
C LEU A 267 3.54 -0.04 -12.97
N PRO A 268 2.88 0.89 -12.25
CA PRO A 268 2.35 2.11 -12.85
C PRO A 268 3.46 3.03 -13.40
N SER A 269 4.59 3.20 -12.68
CA SER A 269 5.71 4.00 -13.18
C SER A 269 6.24 3.44 -14.50
N LEU A 270 6.46 2.13 -14.57
CA LEU A 270 6.89 1.45 -15.79
C LEU A 270 5.82 1.48 -16.88
N TYR A 271 4.52 1.38 -16.52
CA TYR A 271 3.41 1.52 -17.48
C TYR A 271 3.48 2.87 -18.20
N PHE A 272 3.74 3.95 -17.49
CA PHE A 272 3.89 5.29 -18.09
C PHE A 272 5.26 5.56 -18.70
N GLY A 273 6.16 4.56 -18.76
CA GLY A 273 7.50 4.72 -19.31
C GLY A 273 8.39 5.66 -18.48
N ARG A 274 8.12 5.75 -17.15
CA ARG A 274 8.84 6.67 -16.27
C ARG A 274 9.77 5.91 -15.33
N PRO A 275 10.94 6.52 -15.01
CA PRO A 275 11.90 5.90 -14.12
C PRO A 275 11.36 5.82 -12.70
N ILE A 276 11.67 4.70 -12.03
CA ILE A 276 11.49 4.53 -10.61
C ILE A 276 12.84 4.31 -9.92
N VAL A 277 13.03 4.96 -8.77
CA VAL A 277 14.23 4.75 -7.94
C VAL A 277 14.04 3.52 -7.07
N ALA A 278 15.01 2.62 -7.08
CA ALA A 278 15.11 1.44 -6.26
C ALA A 278 16.21 1.61 -5.20
N PHE A 279 15.97 1.11 -4.00
CA PHE A 279 16.96 1.08 -2.93
C PHE A 279 16.83 -0.19 -2.07
N LYS A 280 17.94 -0.86 -1.80
CA LYS A 280 17.96 -2.15 -1.07
C LYS A 280 17.96 -2.02 0.45
N GLY A 281 18.15 -0.82 0.99
CA GLY A 281 18.33 -0.58 2.41
C GLY A 281 17.03 -0.39 3.18
N ARG A 282 17.18 -0.20 4.49
CA ARG A 282 16.07 0.19 5.34
C ARG A 282 15.80 1.69 5.18
N PHE A 283 14.55 2.07 5.33
CA PHE A 283 14.15 3.47 5.37
C PHE A 283 14.79 4.18 6.57
N SER A 284 15.34 5.37 6.32
CA SER A 284 15.60 6.38 7.33
C SER A 284 15.22 7.76 6.77
N PRO A 285 14.91 8.75 7.61
CA PRO A 285 14.60 10.10 7.17
C PRO A 285 15.73 10.74 6.34
N GLU A 286 16.98 10.57 6.78
CA GLU A 286 18.18 11.12 6.13
C GLU A 286 18.32 10.55 4.72
N LEU A 287 18.17 9.24 4.59
CA LEU A 287 18.18 8.54 3.31
C LEU A 287 17.04 9.02 2.41
N ALA A 288 15.83 9.23 2.97
CA ALA A 288 14.71 9.73 2.19
C ALA A 288 15.04 11.12 1.59
N PHE A 289 15.57 12.04 2.38
CA PHE A 289 15.97 13.35 1.90
C PHE A 289 17.13 13.26 0.89
N GLU A 290 18.11 12.38 1.10
CA GLU A 290 19.20 12.13 0.17
C GLU A 290 18.66 11.66 -1.20
N ILE A 291 17.73 10.70 -1.22
CA ILE A 291 17.12 10.19 -2.46
C ILE A 291 16.31 11.29 -3.16
N LEU A 292 15.47 12.03 -2.41
CA LEU A 292 14.68 13.14 -2.96
C LEU A 292 15.58 14.19 -3.64
N HIS A 293 16.68 14.54 -2.98
CA HIS A 293 17.65 15.52 -3.47
C HIS A 293 18.46 15.02 -4.69
N THR A 294 19.08 13.84 -4.55
CA THR A 294 20.05 13.29 -5.51
C THR A 294 19.40 12.96 -6.85
N HIS A 295 18.21 12.38 -6.81
CA HIS A 295 17.51 11.94 -8.02
C HIS A 295 16.50 12.96 -8.53
N GLY A 296 16.27 14.07 -7.84
CA GLY A 296 15.27 15.06 -8.22
C GLY A 296 13.87 14.44 -8.30
N ILE A 297 13.50 13.67 -7.27
CA ILE A 297 12.21 12.98 -7.20
C ILE A 297 11.07 13.98 -7.31
N THR A 298 10.19 13.75 -8.27
CA THR A 298 9.03 14.61 -8.52
C THR A 298 7.73 14.02 -7.97
N HIS A 299 7.65 12.69 -7.86
CA HIS A 299 6.45 11.98 -7.42
C HIS A 299 6.83 10.88 -6.43
N SER A 300 6.06 10.73 -5.36
CA SER A 300 6.40 9.78 -4.30
C SER A 300 5.16 9.18 -3.64
N PHE A 301 5.32 7.98 -3.11
CA PHE A 301 4.42 7.36 -2.15
C PHE A 301 5.15 7.18 -0.82
N LEU A 302 4.73 7.90 0.21
CA LEU A 302 5.30 7.84 1.56
C LEU A 302 4.21 7.54 2.58
N PHE A 303 4.43 6.51 3.39
CA PHE A 303 3.50 6.19 4.48
C PHE A 303 3.47 7.30 5.54
N PRO A 304 2.36 7.49 6.27
CA PRO A 304 2.27 8.49 7.34
C PRO A 304 3.37 8.36 8.39
N THR A 305 3.76 7.13 8.75
CA THR A 305 4.88 6.87 9.68
C THR A 305 6.22 7.37 9.13
N ALA A 306 6.49 7.23 7.84
CA ALA A 306 7.68 7.77 7.18
C ALA A 306 7.68 9.30 7.19
N LEU A 307 6.55 9.92 6.84
CA LEU A 307 6.37 11.38 6.86
C LEU A 307 6.54 11.95 8.27
N LYS A 308 5.97 11.31 9.30
CA LYS A 308 6.18 11.68 10.72
C LYS A 308 7.65 11.62 11.12
N ALA A 309 8.36 10.56 10.70
CA ALA A 309 9.79 10.43 10.98
C ALA A 309 10.61 11.52 10.28
N MET A 310 10.31 11.82 9.01
CA MET A 310 10.96 12.90 8.25
C MET A 310 10.71 14.27 8.88
N MET A 311 9.48 14.57 9.29
CA MET A 311 9.12 15.81 9.98
C MET A 311 9.90 16.00 11.29
N LYS A 312 10.05 14.92 12.08
CA LYS A 312 10.81 14.96 13.33
C LYS A 312 12.33 15.11 13.11
N ALA A 313 12.87 14.47 12.07
CA ALA A 313 14.30 14.52 11.78
C ALA A 313 14.72 15.87 11.20
N GLN A 314 13.87 16.52 10.40
CA GLN A 314 14.20 17.77 9.72
C GLN A 314 12.96 18.66 9.57
N ALA A 315 12.89 19.71 10.40
CA ALA A 315 11.77 20.64 10.40
C ALA A 315 11.73 21.51 9.12
N HIS A 316 12.90 21.90 8.58
CA HIS A 316 13.03 22.78 7.42
C HIS A 316 13.92 22.14 6.33
N PRO A 317 13.48 21.03 5.69
CA PRO A 317 14.34 20.24 4.81
C PRO A 317 14.78 20.99 3.54
N ARG A 318 13.98 21.92 3.04
CA ARG A 318 14.30 22.71 1.84
C ARG A 318 15.47 23.69 2.01
N GLN A 319 15.92 23.92 3.24
CA GLN A 319 17.15 24.69 3.52
C GLN A 319 18.41 23.86 3.21
N HIS A 320 18.32 22.53 3.27
CA HIS A 320 19.46 21.62 3.11
C HIS A 320 19.39 20.75 1.85
N TYR A 321 18.17 20.47 1.38
CA TYR A 321 17.92 19.57 0.26
C TYR A 321 17.13 20.26 -0.85
N LYS A 322 17.50 19.98 -2.11
CA LYS A 322 16.69 20.38 -3.26
C LYS A 322 15.51 19.41 -3.37
N ILE A 323 14.33 19.83 -2.92
CA ILE A 323 13.09 19.06 -3.00
C ILE A 323 12.23 19.65 -4.11
N VAL A 324 11.82 18.81 -5.06
CA VAL A 324 11.06 19.22 -6.27
C VAL A 324 9.78 18.39 -6.45
N LEU A 325 9.21 17.91 -5.35
CA LEU A 325 7.97 17.12 -5.35
C LEU A 325 6.81 17.88 -5.98
N LYS A 326 6.07 17.21 -6.87
CA LYS A 326 4.85 17.68 -7.54
C LYS A 326 3.63 16.85 -7.16
N GLY A 327 3.84 15.58 -6.83
CA GLY A 327 2.81 14.66 -6.35
C GLY A 327 3.33 13.86 -5.17
N LEU A 328 2.54 13.78 -4.11
CA LEU A 328 2.81 12.99 -2.93
C LEU A 328 1.54 12.28 -2.49
N MET A 329 1.51 10.98 -2.59
CA MET A 329 0.42 10.18 -2.04
C MET A 329 0.82 9.53 -0.72
N SER A 330 -0.17 9.28 0.13
CA SER A 330 -0.01 8.59 1.40
C SER A 330 -1.20 7.70 1.69
N ALA A 331 -0.96 6.55 2.33
CA ALA A 331 -1.98 5.58 2.67
C ALA A 331 -1.57 4.66 3.82
N GLY A 332 -2.54 3.85 4.27
CA GLY A 332 -2.34 2.83 5.29
C GLY A 332 -2.78 3.27 6.68
N GLU A 333 -2.69 4.56 6.98
CA GLU A 333 -3.15 5.25 8.18
C GLU A 333 -3.54 6.69 7.80
N ALA A 334 -4.25 7.39 8.66
CA ALA A 334 -4.50 8.82 8.46
C ALA A 334 -3.20 9.64 8.60
N VAL A 335 -2.98 10.59 7.73
CA VAL A 335 -1.78 11.44 7.72
C VAL A 335 -1.75 12.35 8.95
N GLY A 336 -2.88 12.92 9.32
CA GLY A 336 -3.01 13.88 10.42
C GLY A 336 -2.58 15.31 10.04
N ASP A 337 -3.19 16.30 10.72
CA ASP A 337 -3.09 17.71 10.37
C ASP A 337 -1.66 18.26 10.37
N ALA A 338 -0.86 17.89 11.39
CA ALA A 338 0.52 18.37 11.52
C ALA A 338 1.43 17.90 10.38
N VAL A 339 1.31 16.64 9.98
CA VAL A 339 2.07 16.07 8.87
C VAL A 339 1.58 16.62 7.54
N PHE A 340 0.28 16.82 7.40
CA PHE A 340 -0.30 17.45 6.21
C PHE A 340 0.24 18.88 6.02
N ALA A 341 0.24 19.68 7.10
CA ALA A 341 0.81 21.03 7.10
C ALA A 341 2.30 21.02 6.77
N TYR A 342 3.09 20.13 7.39
CA TYR A 342 4.51 19.98 7.10
C TYR A 342 4.78 19.65 5.62
N CYS A 343 4.03 18.75 5.02
CA CYS A 343 4.20 18.42 3.61
C CYS A 343 3.90 19.63 2.71
N ARG A 344 2.81 20.36 3.01
CA ARG A 344 2.43 21.56 2.26
C ARG A 344 3.46 22.68 2.40
N ASP A 345 3.87 23.00 3.61
CA ASP A 345 4.66 24.21 3.92
C ASP A 345 6.17 23.95 3.76
N GLU A 346 6.66 22.80 4.17
CA GLU A 346 8.09 22.49 4.24
C GLU A 346 8.57 21.60 3.08
N LEU A 347 7.77 20.62 2.62
CA LEU A 347 8.11 19.85 1.42
C LEU A 347 7.60 20.52 0.13
N GLY A 348 6.65 21.46 0.22
CA GLY A 348 6.11 22.20 -0.90
C GLY A 348 5.13 21.41 -1.75
N VAL A 349 4.48 20.38 -1.19
CA VAL A 349 3.51 19.52 -1.86
C VAL A 349 2.34 19.17 -0.94
N VAL A 350 1.12 19.26 -1.46
CA VAL A 350 -0.06 18.78 -0.73
C VAL A 350 -0.15 17.27 -0.84
N VAL A 351 -0.40 16.60 0.30
CA VAL A 351 -0.56 15.15 0.34
C VAL A 351 -1.93 14.76 -0.22
N ASN A 352 -1.95 13.81 -1.13
CA ASN A 352 -3.16 13.12 -1.54
C ASN A 352 -3.28 11.82 -0.72
N GLU A 353 -4.10 11.84 0.32
CA GLU A 353 -4.44 10.61 1.04
C GLU A 353 -5.27 9.72 0.12
N MET A 354 -5.06 8.40 0.22
CA MET A 354 -5.81 7.43 -0.54
C MET A 354 -6.15 6.21 0.30
N PHE A 355 -7.18 5.48 -0.14
CA PHE A 355 -7.68 4.27 0.51
C PHE A 355 -7.86 3.15 -0.51
N GLY A 356 -7.50 1.95 -0.07
CA GLY A 356 -7.69 0.72 -0.81
C GLY A 356 -7.23 -0.51 -0.04
N GLN A 357 -7.33 -1.65 -0.70
CA GLN A 357 -6.97 -2.96 -0.16
C GLN A 357 -6.34 -3.80 -1.27
N THR A 358 -5.67 -4.88 -0.91
CA THR A 358 -5.07 -5.81 -1.89
C THR A 358 -6.12 -6.35 -2.88
N GLU A 359 -7.37 -6.52 -2.45
CA GLU A 359 -8.49 -7.08 -3.21
C GLU A 359 -9.06 -6.13 -4.27
N ILE A 360 -8.88 -4.83 -4.09
CA ILE A 360 -9.47 -3.77 -4.93
C ILE A 360 -8.47 -2.67 -5.29
N ASN A 361 -7.20 -2.84 -4.91
CA ASN A 361 -6.19 -1.78 -4.99
C ASN A 361 -6.68 -0.46 -4.34
N TYR A 362 -6.30 0.73 -4.80
CA TYR A 362 -6.87 1.97 -4.26
C TYR A 362 -7.91 2.58 -5.19
N VAL A 363 -9.08 2.76 -4.62
CA VAL A 363 -10.29 3.18 -5.33
C VAL A 363 -10.84 4.51 -4.83
N VAL A 364 -10.30 5.04 -3.73
CA VAL A 364 -10.69 6.29 -3.10
C VAL A 364 -9.45 7.12 -2.85
N GLY A 365 -9.54 8.43 -3.04
CA GLY A 365 -8.45 9.31 -2.67
C GLY A 365 -8.64 10.76 -3.08
N ASN A 366 -7.58 11.51 -2.88
CA ASN A 366 -7.51 12.91 -3.22
C ASN A 366 -6.73 13.12 -4.54
N CYS A 367 -6.95 14.28 -5.16
CA CYS A 367 -6.25 14.73 -6.35
C CYS A 367 -6.24 16.27 -6.34
N GLN A 368 -5.28 16.86 -5.65
CA GLN A 368 -5.23 18.30 -5.38
C GLN A 368 -5.37 19.19 -6.64
N VAL A 369 -4.99 18.67 -7.81
CA VAL A 369 -5.11 19.42 -9.08
C VAL A 369 -6.54 19.46 -9.64
N PHE A 370 -7.42 18.52 -9.23
CA PHE A 370 -8.80 18.45 -9.74
C PHE A 370 -9.88 18.60 -8.67
N TRP A 371 -9.59 18.23 -7.41
CA TRP A 371 -10.46 18.49 -6.27
C TRP A 371 -9.64 18.67 -5.01
N PRO A 372 -10.05 19.54 -4.08
CA PRO A 372 -9.28 19.87 -2.90
C PRO A 372 -8.99 18.65 -2.03
N SER A 373 -7.73 18.47 -1.62
CA SER A 373 -7.37 17.48 -0.61
C SER A 373 -7.77 18.01 0.78
N LYS A 374 -8.57 17.22 1.53
CA LYS A 374 -8.95 17.51 2.90
C LYS A 374 -8.11 16.66 3.85
N ALA A 375 -7.39 17.30 4.78
CA ALA A 375 -6.58 16.60 5.77
C ALA A 375 -7.42 15.62 6.60
N GLY A 376 -6.95 14.38 6.75
CA GLY A 376 -7.63 13.32 7.49
C GLY A 376 -8.79 12.64 6.75
N SER A 377 -9.16 13.13 5.56
CA SER A 377 -10.12 12.44 4.70
C SER A 377 -9.44 11.46 3.77
N MET A 378 -10.03 10.27 3.61
CA MET A 378 -9.59 9.32 2.58
C MET A 378 -9.78 9.86 1.15
N GLY A 379 -10.55 10.95 0.95
CA GLY A 379 -10.88 11.48 -0.36
C GLY A 379 -12.22 11.00 -0.89
N ARG A 380 -12.37 11.02 -2.21
CA ARG A 380 -13.57 10.59 -2.97
C ARG A 380 -13.23 9.38 -3.86
N GLY A 381 -14.23 8.66 -4.34
CA GLY A 381 -14.05 7.58 -5.33
C GLY A 381 -13.28 8.08 -6.56
N TYR A 382 -12.24 7.36 -6.98
CA TYR A 382 -11.53 7.72 -8.21
C TYR A 382 -12.36 7.44 -9.47
N PRO A 383 -12.11 8.11 -10.59
CA PRO A 383 -12.82 7.89 -11.84
C PRO A 383 -12.82 6.41 -12.24
N GLY A 384 -14.01 5.91 -12.60
CA GLY A 384 -14.23 4.50 -12.93
C GLY A 384 -14.69 3.63 -11.77
N HIS A 385 -14.50 4.06 -10.52
CA HIS A 385 -14.91 3.31 -9.34
C HIS A 385 -16.18 3.89 -8.74
N GLN A 386 -17.19 3.06 -8.52
CA GLN A 386 -18.39 3.41 -7.75
C GLN A 386 -18.19 2.98 -6.30
N VAL A 387 -18.02 3.95 -5.41
CA VAL A 387 -17.82 3.75 -3.98
C VAL A 387 -19.00 4.30 -3.22
N ALA A 388 -19.41 3.61 -2.17
CA ALA A 388 -20.50 4.03 -1.29
C ALA A 388 -20.24 3.60 0.16
N VAL A 389 -21.03 4.15 1.08
CA VAL A 389 -21.10 3.72 2.48
C VAL A 389 -22.39 2.92 2.66
N MET A 390 -22.33 1.72 3.24
CA MET A 390 -23.44 0.77 3.36
C MET A 390 -23.67 0.39 4.82
N ASP A 391 -24.92 0.37 5.24
CA ASP A 391 -25.31 -0.04 6.59
C ASP A 391 -25.28 -1.58 6.77
N GLU A 392 -25.62 -2.03 7.98
CA GLU A 392 -25.69 -3.46 8.31
C GLU A 392 -26.86 -4.19 7.60
N GLN A 393 -27.88 -3.45 7.15
CA GLN A 393 -29.04 -3.95 6.40
C GLN A 393 -28.78 -4.03 4.89
N GLY A 394 -27.61 -3.57 4.42
CA GLY A 394 -27.23 -3.57 3.01
C GLY A 394 -27.80 -2.36 2.23
N GLN A 395 -28.23 -1.31 2.92
CA GLN A 395 -28.73 -0.06 2.29
C GLN A 395 -27.59 0.96 2.23
N ILE A 396 -27.60 1.78 1.20
CA ILE A 396 -26.63 2.89 1.08
C ILE A 396 -27.00 3.98 2.07
N CYS A 397 -26.03 4.35 2.91
CA CYS A 397 -26.15 5.39 3.92
C CYS A 397 -26.32 6.78 3.28
N LYS A 398 -26.98 7.68 4.01
CA LYS A 398 -27.00 9.11 3.67
C LYS A 398 -25.72 9.80 4.16
N PRO A 399 -25.36 10.96 3.59
CA PRO A 399 -24.28 11.77 4.14
C PRO A 399 -24.44 12.00 5.65
N GLY A 400 -23.34 11.83 6.40
CA GLY A 400 -23.31 11.91 7.86
C GLY A 400 -23.60 10.59 8.59
N GLU A 401 -24.07 9.55 7.92
CA GLU A 401 -24.32 8.24 8.51
C GLU A 401 -23.08 7.33 8.36
N ALA A 402 -22.73 6.63 9.42
CA ALA A 402 -21.60 5.70 9.42
C ALA A 402 -22.01 4.33 8.87
N GLY A 403 -21.18 3.77 7.99
CA GLY A 403 -21.37 2.44 7.44
C GLY A 403 -20.08 1.87 6.88
N GLU A 404 -20.15 0.67 6.33
CA GLU A 404 -19.01 0.01 5.69
C GLU A 404 -18.78 0.58 4.30
N VAL A 405 -17.53 0.92 3.98
CA VAL A 405 -17.13 1.30 2.63
C VAL A 405 -17.29 0.09 1.71
N VAL A 406 -18.02 0.29 0.62
CA VAL A 406 -18.26 -0.76 -0.38
C VAL A 406 -17.96 -0.24 -1.79
N VAL A 407 -17.50 -1.14 -2.66
CA VAL A 407 -17.14 -0.80 -4.03
C VAL A 407 -17.95 -1.64 -5.00
N ASN A 408 -18.61 -1.00 -5.95
CA ASN A 408 -19.42 -1.68 -6.96
C ASN A 408 -18.51 -2.35 -8.00
N ARG A 409 -18.89 -3.54 -8.46
CA ARG A 409 -18.17 -4.27 -9.52
C ARG A 409 -18.32 -3.68 -10.91
N PHE A 410 -19.11 -2.65 -11.06
CA PHE A 410 -19.36 -1.95 -12.32
C PHE A 410 -19.11 -0.46 -12.16
N ASP A 411 -18.66 0.17 -13.23
CA ASP A 411 -18.62 1.62 -13.31
C ASP A 411 -20.05 2.21 -13.47
N ARG A 412 -20.15 3.53 -13.47
CA ARG A 412 -21.43 4.25 -13.62
C ARG A 412 -22.15 3.98 -14.98
N HIS A 413 -21.43 3.46 -15.96
CA HIS A 413 -21.93 3.12 -17.29
C HIS A 413 -22.30 1.63 -17.43
N GLY A 414 -22.10 0.84 -16.36
CA GLY A 414 -22.39 -0.58 -16.34
C GLY A 414 -21.25 -1.46 -16.89
N HIS A 415 -20.07 -0.92 -17.15
CA HIS A 415 -18.91 -1.73 -17.54
C HIS A 415 -18.27 -2.36 -16.30
N PRO A 416 -17.80 -3.62 -16.38
CA PRO A 416 -17.07 -4.24 -15.29
C PRO A 416 -15.84 -3.42 -14.89
N ASP A 417 -15.69 -3.15 -13.61
CA ASP A 417 -14.51 -2.49 -13.07
C ASP A 417 -13.33 -3.47 -13.01
N PRO A 418 -12.23 -3.18 -13.71
CA PRO A 418 -11.11 -4.11 -13.83
C PRO A 418 -10.25 -4.23 -12.57
N VAL A 419 -10.47 -3.40 -11.54
CA VAL A 419 -9.61 -3.32 -10.35
C VAL A 419 -9.69 -4.57 -9.48
N PHE A 420 -10.79 -5.32 -9.56
CA PHE A 420 -11.08 -6.41 -8.63
C PHE A 420 -10.16 -7.61 -8.78
N PHE A 421 -9.80 -8.20 -7.64
CA PHE A 421 -9.15 -9.50 -7.59
C PHE A 421 -10.08 -10.62 -8.10
N LEU A 422 -9.49 -11.75 -8.53
CA LEU A 422 -10.24 -12.93 -8.98
C LEU A 422 -10.86 -13.68 -7.79
N GLY A 423 -10.36 -13.47 -6.59
CA GLY A 423 -10.77 -14.12 -5.37
C GLY A 423 -9.58 -14.56 -4.52
N TYR A 424 -9.86 -15.15 -3.38
CA TYR A 424 -8.84 -15.74 -2.53
C TYR A 424 -8.43 -17.12 -3.02
N TRP A 425 -7.14 -17.34 -3.15
CA TRP A 425 -6.55 -18.60 -3.57
C TRP A 425 -7.05 -19.77 -2.73
N LYS A 426 -7.63 -20.79 -3.40
CA LYS A 426 -8.23 -21.98 -2.76
C LYS A 426 -9.25 -21.68 -1.63
N ASN A 427 -9.88 -20.51 -1.62
CA ASN A 427 -10.82 -20.12 -0.58
C ASN A 427 -12.04 -19.39 -1.14
N SER A 428 -12.93 -20.17 -1.77
CA SER A 428 -14.16 -19.65 -2.40
C SER A 428 -15.15 -19.08 -1.37
N SER A 429 -15.23 -19.64 -0.17
CA SER A 429 -16.12 -19.15 0.88
C SER A 429 -15.73 -17.76 1.36
N ALA A 430 -14.43 -17.52 1.58
CA ALA A 430 -13.94 -16.19 1.92
C ALA A 430 -14.13 -15.18 0.75
N THR A 431 -14.02 -15.65 -0.48
CA THR A 431 -14.27 -14.81 -1.67
C THR A 431 -15.74 -14.41 -1.74
N GLN A 432 -16.67 -15.35 -1.58
CA GLN A 432 -18.11 -15.07 -1.57
C GLN A 432 -18.50 -14.10 -0.45
N ALA A 433 -17.93 -14.27 0.74
CA ALA A 433 -18.18 -13.41 1.90
C ALA A 433 -17.75 -11.94 1.68
N LYS A 434 -16.91 -11.66 0.67
CA LYS A 434 -16.52 -10.30 0.28
C LYS A 434 -17.64 -9.53 -0.44
N TYR A 435 -18.71 -10.18 -0.86
CA TYR A 435 -19.71 -9.56 -1.72
C TYR A 435 -21.12 -9.57 -1.12
N THR A 436 -21.82 -8.45 -1.29
CA THR A 436 -23.26 -8.30 -1.10
C THR A 436 -23.85 -7.81 -2.42
N GLY A 437 -24.48 -8.68 -3.20
CA GLY A 437 -24.88 -8.39 -4.57
C GLY A 437 -23.70 -8.00 -5.43
N HIS A 438 -23.72 -6.80 -6.00
CA HIS A 438 -22.62 -6.26 -6.83
C HIS A 438 -21.56 -5.49 -6.00
N TRP A 439 -21.75 -5.35 -4.70
CA TRP A 439 -20.89 -4.57 -3.84
C TRP A 439 -19.83 -5.45 -3.16
N CYS A 440 -18.56 -5.10 -3.36
CA CYS A 440 -17.43 -5.67 -2.61
C CYS A 440 -17.30 -4.96 -1.27
N ARG A 441 -17.34 -5.71 -0.18
CA ARG A 441 -17.22 -5.23 1.18
C ARG A 441 -15.74 -5.08 1.56
N THR A 442 -15.38 -3.93 2.10
CA THR A 442 -13.98 -3.66 2.49
C THR A 442 -13.69 -4.12 3.93
N GLY A 443 -14.70 -4.11 4.80
CA GLY A 443 -14.52 -4.26 6.24
C GLY A 443 -14.03 -2.98 6.92
N ASP A 444 -13.97 -1.87 6.20
CA ASP A 444 -13.59 -0.56 6.72
C ASP A 444 -14.84 0.32 6.84
N VAL A 445 -14.99 1.00 7.98
CA VAL A 445 -16.13 1.87 8.28
C VAL A 445 -15.74 3.32 8.02
N ALA A 446 -16.62 4.05 7.37
CA ALA A 446 -16.47 5.49 7.10
C ALA A 446 -17.79 6.23 7.23
N ILE A 447 -17.69 7.56 7.24
CA ILE A 447 -18.79 8.49 7.06
C ILE A 447 -18.52 9.26 5.76
N GLU A 448 -19.53 9.40 4.91
CA GLU A 448 -19.47 10.29 3.74
C GLU A 448 -20.00 11.68 4.14
N ASP A 449 -19.25 12.76 3.83
CA ASP A 449 -19.73 14.12 4.06
C ASP A 449 -20.62 14.62 2.90
N GLU A 450 -21.22 15.80 3.06
CA GLU A 450 -22.09 16.44 2.06
C GLU A 450 -21.38 16.71 0.71
N ASP A 451 -20.04 16.82 0.72
CA ASP A 451 -19.22 17.01 -0.47
C ASP A 451 -18.78 15.67 -1.10
N GLY A 452 -19.13 14.51 -0.50
CA GLY A 452 -18.80 13.18 -0.97
C GLY A 452 -17.41 12.69 -0.57
N TYR A 453 -16.75 13.32 0.43
CA TYR A 453 -15.51 12.82 1.00
C TYR A 453 -15.78 11.78 2.05
N LEU A 454 -14.95 10.73 2.06
CA LEU A 454 -15.03 9.65 3.03
C LEU A 454 -14.06 9.89 4.20
N TRP A 455 -14.58 9.76 5.42
CA TRP A 455 -13.86 9.94 6.68
C TRP A 455 -13.80 8.62 7.41
N TYR A 456 -12.58 8.08 7.54
CA TYR A 456 -12.34 6.77 8.13
C TYR A 456 -12.70 6.74 9.62
N GLN A 457 -13.45 5.71 10.04
CA GLN A 457 -13.89 5.51 11.43
C GLN A 457 -13.21 4.32 12.09
N GLY A 458 -12.77 3.32 11.31
CA GLY A 458 -12.14 2.12 11.82
C GLY A 458 -12.44 0.88 10.99
N ARG A 459 -11.93 -0.26 11.45
CA ARG A 459 -12.28 -1.58 10.89
C ARG A 459 -13.59 -2.06 11.50
N THR A 460 -14.42 -2.75 10.72
CA THR A 460 -15.66 -3.38 11.24
C THR A 460 -15.37 -4.34 12.38
N ASP A 461 -14.25 -5.08 12.31
CA ASP A 461 -13.79 -6.04 13.31
C ASP A 461 -13.05 -5.42 14.51
N ASP A 462 -12.63 -4.16 14.40
CA ASP A 462 -12.04 -3.37 15.50
C ASP A 462 -13.06 -2.47 16.21
N MET A 463 -14.21 -2.18 15.56
CA MET A 463 -15.30 -1.42 16.19
C MET A 463 -15.91 -2.19 17.35
N PHE A 464 -16.18 -1.52 18.45
CA PHE A 464 -16.81 -2.15 19.62
C PHE A 464 -17.89 -1.27 20.25
N LYS A 465 -18.73 -1.87 21.09
CA LYS A 465 -19.74 -1.14 21.87
C LYS A 465 -19.26 -0.91 23.29
N SER A 466 -19.37 0.33 23.76
CA SER A 466 -19.10 0.73 25.14
C SER A 466 -20.27 1.56 25.66
N ALA A 467 -20.94 1.10 26.72
CA ALA A 467 -22.12 1.76 27.28
C ALA A 467 -23.21 2.10 26.22
N GLY A 468 -23.39 1.22 25.22
CA GLY A 468 -24.36 1.40 24.14
C GLY A 468 -23.88 2.22 22.94
N TYR A 469 -22.77 2.93 23.06
CA TYR A 469 -22.15 3.70 21.97
C TYR A 469 -21.22 2.83 21.12
N ARG A 470 -21.23 3.06 19.81
CA ARG A 470 -20.29 2.42 18.88
C ARG A 470 -19.00 3.25 18.86
N ILE A 471 -17.87 2.61 19.20
CA ILE A 471 -16.56 3.25 19.35
C ILE A 471 -15.68 2.84 18.18
N GLY A 472 -15.12 3.83 17.51
CA GLY A 472 -14.07 3.68 16.51
C GLY A 472 -12.69 3.93 17.12
N PRO A 473 -11.80 2.92 17.21
CA PRO A 473 -10.47 3.08 17.78
C PRO A 473 -9.66 4.21 17.15
N GLY A 474 -9.75 4.36 15.83
CA GLY A 474 -8.90 5.25 15.04
C GLY A 474 -9.06 6.74 15.41
N GLU A 475 -10.28 7.18 15.72
CA GLU A 475 -10.52 8.59 16.08
C GLU A 475 -9.84 8.92 17.42
N ILE A 476 -9.95 8.03 18.39
CA ILE A 476 -9.33 8.20 19.71
C ILE A 476 -7.80 8.14 19.59
N GLU A 477 -7.27 7.21 18.81
CA GLU A 477 -5.83 7.07 18.55
C GLU A 477 -5.26 8.32 17.88
N ASN A 478 -5.94 8.84 16.86
CA ASN A 478 -5.57 10.08 16.19
C ASN A 478 -5.61 11.29 17.12
N CYS A 479 -6.56 11.33 18.04
CA CYS A 479 -6.64 12.36 19.06
C CYS A 479 -5.45 12.25 20.04
N LEU A 480 -5.16 11.06 20.55
CA LEU A 480 -4.05 10.80 21.47
C LEU A 480 -2.68 11.18 20.87
N VAL A 481 -2.43 10.84 19.60
CA VAL A 481 -1.16 11.15 18.90
C VAL A 481 -0.93 12.66 18.73
N LYS A 482 -1.96 13.49 18.80
CA LYS A 482 -1.80 14.97 18.82
C LYS A 482 -1.19 15.50 20.12
N HIS A 483 -1.20 14.70 21.19
CA HIS A 483 -0.63 15.11 22.47
C HIS A 483 0.90 14.93 22.48
N PRO A 484 1.71 15.91 22.99
CA PRO A 484 3.17 15.84 22.96
C PRO A 484 3.79 14.62 23.64
N ALA A 485 3.11 14.07 24.65
CA ALA A 485 3.56 12.87 25.36
C ALA A 485 3.46 11.58 24.52
N VAL A 486 2.71 11.56 23.42
CA VAL A 486 2.36 10.35 22.70
C VAL A 486 3.15 10.23 21.40
N MET A 487 3.90 9.14 21.27
CA MET A 487 4.53 8.76 20.01
C MET A 487 3.60 7.92 19.14
N ASN A 488 2.89 6.97 19.77
CA ASN A 488 1.92 6.11 19.10
C ASN A 488 0.86 5.61 20.11
N ALA A 489 -0.33 5.24 19.65
CA ALA A 489 -1.41 4.73 20.48
C ALA A 489 -2.20 3.63 19.78
N ALA A 490 -2.78 2.72 20.56
CA ALA A 490 -3.74 1.72 20.11
C ALA A 490 -4.88 1.63 21.11
N VAL A 491 -6.12 1.63 20.61
CA VAL A 491 -7.34 1.57 21.42
C VAL A 491 -8.04 0.23 21.20
N VAL A 492 -8.40 -0.42 22.29
CA VAL A 492 -9.09 -1.72 22.29
C VAL A 492 -10.20 -1.77 23.33
N PRO A 493 -11.23 -2.63 23.15
CA PRO A 493 -12.18 -2.91 24.20
C PRO A 493 -11.51 -3.72 25.34
N LYS A 494 -11.70 -3.28 26.57
CA LYS A 494 -11.45 -4.11 27.77
C LYS A 494 -12.79 -4.62 28.28
N PRO A 495 -12.99 -5.93 28.47
CA PRO A 495 -14.25 -6.46 28.98
C PRO A 495 -14.66 -5.81 30.30
N ASP A 496 -15.92 -5.42 30.41
CA ASP A 496 -16.52 -4.77 31.59
C ASP A 496 -17.96 -5.24 31.78
N ALA A 497 -18.32 -5.64 33.02
CA ALA A 497 -19.61 -6.23 33.31
C ALA A 497 -20.79 -5.26 33.12
N ASP A 498 -20.61 -3.98 33.43
CA ASP A 498 -21.70 -3.00 33.41
C ASP A 498 -21.83 -2.32 32.03
N ARG A 499 -20.74 -2.14 31.31
CA ARG A 499 -20.67 -1.38 30.06
C ARG A 499 -20.47 -2.24 28.82
N GLY A 500 -20.35 -3.58 29.01
CA GLY A 500 -19.95 -4.53 27.97
C GLY A 500 -18.45 -4.42 27.65
N ALA A 501 -17.95 -3.22 27.47
CA ALA A 501 -16.52 -2.93 27.35
C ALA A 501 -16.18 -1.51 27.82
N LEU A 502 -14.97 -1.33 28.34
CA LEU A 502 -14.35 -0.03 28.57
C LEU A 502 -13.43 0.32 27.39
N VAL A 503 -13.32 1.61 27.09
CA VAL A 503 -12.31 2.12 26.17
C VAL A 503 -10.96 2.08 26.88
N LYS A 504 -10.03 1.24 26.42
CA LYS A 504 -8.64 1.17 26.92
C LYS A 504 -7.66 1.57 25.84
N ALA A 505 -6.71 2.45 26.19
CA ALA A 505 -5.63 2.85 25.31
C ALA A 505 -4.28 2.27 25.77
N TYR A 506 -3.54 1.68 24.82
CA TYR A 506 -2.13 1.39 24.94
C TYR A 506 -1.34 2.53 24.30
N VAL A 507 -0.42 3.15 25.04
CA VAL A 507 0.30 4.35 24.61
C VAL A 507 1.80 4.12 24.66
N VAL A 508 2.47 4.43 23.56
CA VAL A 508 3.93 4.54 23.50
C VAL A 508 4.29 6.01 23.73
N LEU A 509 5.03 6.27 24.79
CA LEU A 509 5.47 7.63 25.13
C LEU A 509 6.49 8.16 24.12
N SER A 510 6.48 9.47 23.89
CA SER A 510 7.51 10.15 23.12
C SER A 510 8.88 10.06 23.82
N PRO A 511 10.02 10.10 23.10
CA PRO A 511 11.36 10.00 23.71
C PRO A 511 11.62 11.02 24.81
N GLU A 512 11.07 12.22 24.68
CA GLU A 512 11.15 13.27 25.69
C GLU A 512 10.47 12.84 27.00
N PHE A 513 9.24 12.31 26.91
CA PHE A 513 8.48 11.85 28.07
C PHE A 513 9.03 10.55 28.65
N VAL A 514 9.65 9.68 27.84
CA VAL A 514 10.43 8.52 28.35
C VAL A 514 11.59 9.00 29.21
N SER A 515 12.33 10.03 28.76
CA SER A 515 13.45 10.61 29.50
C SER A 515 12.98 11.29 30.79
N GLN A 516 11.87 12.03 30.75
CA GLN A 516 11.27 12.65 31.92
C GLN A 516 10.78 11.60 32.94
N ARG A 517 10.16 10.51 32.47
CA ARG A 517 9.72 9.38 33.30
C ARG A 517 10.90 8.72 34.03
N ALA A 518 12.01 8.50 33.32
CA ALA A 518 13.22 7.90 33.87
C ALA A 518 13.92 8.82 34.91
N ALA A 519 13.78 10.14 34.78
CA ALA A 519 14.32 11.12 35.69
C ALA A 519 13.39 11.44 36.90
N ALA A 520 12.13 10.95 36.86
CA ALA A 520 11.17 11.21 37.93
C ALA A 520 11.53 10.45 39.20
N GLN A 521 11.39 11.10 40.37
CA GLN A 521 11.59 10.44 41.66
C GLN A 521 10.56 9.36 41.97
N ASP A 522 9.34 9.53 41.42
CA ASP A 522 8.23 8.57 41.48
C ASP A 522 7.62 8.40 40.08
N ALA A 523 7.98 7.30 39.45
CA ALA A 523 7.49 6.94 38.11
C ALA A 523 5.97 6.69 38.08
N GLN A 524 5.39 6.17 39.18
CA GLN A 524 3.97 5.91 39.28
C GLN A 524 3.16 7.20 39.37
N HIS A 525 3.65 8.17 40.12
CA HIS A 525 3.03 9.49 40.18
C HIS A 525 3.16 10.24 38.85
N PHE A 526 4.31 10.11 38.17
CA PHE A 526 4.49 10.64 36.82
C PHE A 526 3.47 10.05 35.85
N ASP A 527 3.36 8.72 35.82
CA ASP A 527 2.41 7.99 34.95
C ASP A 527 0.96 8.44 35.20
N SER A 528 0.54 8.52 36.47
CA SER A 528 -0.82 8.97 36.83
C SER A 528 -1.12 10.37 36.30
N ARG A 529 -0.18 11.30 36.44
CA ARG A 529 -0.34 12.68 35.92
C ARG A 529 -0.46 12.72 34.41
N VAL A 530 0.37 11.96 33.69
CA VAL A 530 0.33 11.90 32.22
C VAL A 530 -0.97 11.25 31.76
N ILE A 531 -1.45 10.19 32.43
CA ILE A 531 -2.74 9.55 32.15
C ILE A 531 -3.89 10.53 32.29
N GLU A 532 -3.95 11.29 33.40
CA GLU A 532 -5.00 12.30 33.60
C GLU A 532 -4.97 13.40 32.53
N ASP A 533 -3.78 13.80 32.10
CA ASP A 533 -3.61 14.81 31.05
C ASP A 533 -4.10 14.30 29.70
N LEU A 534 -3.73 13.07 29.32
CA LEU A 534 -4.21 12.41 28.12
C LEU A 534 -5.73 12.23 28.13
N GLN A 535 -6.31 11.80 29.25
CA GLN A 535 -7.77 11.67 29.39
C GLN A 535 -8.48 13.03 29.25
N ARG A 536 -7.90 14.08 29.83
CA ARG A 536 -8.41 15.45 29.71
C ARG A 536 -8.32 15.94 28.27
N HIS A 537 -7.21 15.68 27.59
CA HIS A 537 -7.00 16.03 26.19
C HIS A 537 -8.08 15.41 25.30
N VAL A 538 -8.34 14.11 25.42
CA VAL A 538 -9.36 13.43 24.62
C VAL A 538 -10.76 13.94 24.96
N ARG A 539 -11.10 14.13 26.25
CA ARG A 539 -12.41 14.71 26.66
C ARG A 539 -12.67 16.11 26.13
N GLY A 540 -11.61 16.90 25.94
CA GLY A 540 -11.70 18.27 25.42
C GLY A 540 -11.93 18.33 23.91
N LEU A 541 -11.66 17.25 23.17
CA LEU A 541 -11.65 17.22 21.72
C LEU A 541 -12.67 16.26 21.13
N LEU A 542 -13.01 15.16 21.83
CA LEU A 542 -13.96 14.13 21.36
C LEU A 542 -15.18 14.01 22.27
N ALA A 543 -16.13 13.17 21.85
CA ALA A 543 -17.33 12.93 22.64
C ALA A 543 -17.04 12.29 24.00
N PRO A 544 -17.83 12.59 25.07
CA PRO A 544 -17.56 12.12 26.43
C PRO A 544 -17.50 10.59 26.61
N TYR A 545 -18.07 9.81 25.68
CA TYR A 545 -18.04 8.35 25.71
C TYR A 545 -16.79 7.76 25.08
N GLU A 546 -15.97 8.55 24.36
CA GLU A 546 -14.79 8.10 23.60
C GLU A 546 -13.50 8.15 24.40
N TYR A 547 -13.43 8.96 25.49
CA TYR A 547 -12.16 9.06 26.20
C TYR A 547 -11.78 7.74 26.87
N PRO A 548 -10.50 7.33 26.81
CA PRO A 548 -10.01 6.11 27.44
C PRO A 548 -10.22 6.14 28.94
N LYS A 549 -10.95 5.14 29.47
CA LYS A 549 -11.12 4.96 30.92
C LYS A 549 -9.84 4.43 31.55
N GLU A 550 -9.04 3.73 30.76
CA GLU A 550 -7.78 3.13 31.17
C GLU A 550 -6.72 3.39 30.11
N ILE A 551 -5.52 3.77 30.57
CA ILE A 551 -4.35 3.97 29.71
C ILE A 551 -3.20 3.16 30.29
N GLU A 552 -2.54 2.37 29.43
CA GLU A 552 -1.37 1.57 29.77
C GLU A 552 -0.19 2.01 28.89
N PHE A 553 0.94 2.38 29.52
CA PHE A 553 2.16 2.70 28.80
C PHE A 553 2.93 1.43 28.45
N ILE A 554 3.31 1.31 27.19
CA ILE A 554 4.08 0.18 26.67
C ILE A 554 5.28 0.68 25.86
N GLU A 555 6.33 -0.14 25.74
CA GLU A 555 7.52 0.24 24.98
C GLU A 555 7.28 0.30 23.48
N GLN A 556 6.51 -0.66 22.96
CA GLN A 556 6.14 -0.72 21.54
C GLN A 556 4.79 -1.40 21.33
N LEU A 557 4.06 -0.96 20.32
CA LEU A 557 2.82 -1.62 19.88
C LEU A 557 3.14 -2.87 19.05
N PRO A 558 2.32 -3.92 19.13
CA PRO A 558 2.41 -5.04 18.21
C PRO A 558 2.05 -4.57 16.79
N MET A 559 2.98 -4.74 15.85
CA MET A 559 2.84 -4.24 14.48
C MET A 559 2.87 -5.38 13.46
N THR A 560 2.18 -5.20 12.34
CA THR A 560 2.37 -6.05 11.16
C THR A 560 3.71 -5.72 10.48
N THR A 561 4.15 -6.59 9.56
CA THR A 561 5.32 -6.32 8.70
C THR A 561 5.15 -5.08 7.82
N THR A 562 3.90 -4.62 7.61
CA THR A 562 3.56 -3.41 6.87
C THR A 562 3.41 -2.17 7.74
N GLY A 563 3.71 -2.26 9.05
CA GLY A 563 3.65 -1.13 9.97
C GLY A 563 2.26 -0.80 10.52
N LYS A 564 1.27 -1.70 10.37
CA LYS A 564 -0.08 -1.52 10.94
C LYS A 564 -0.18 -2.11 12.33
N VAL A 565 -0.85 -1.42 13.26
CA VAL A 565 -1.10 -1.90 14.62
C VAL A 565 -1.97 -3.15 14.61
N GLN A 566 -1.53 -4.18 15.31
CA GLN A 566 -2.27 -5.44 15.49
C GLN A 566 -3.15 -5.40 16.75
N ARG A 567 -4.24 -4.66 16.72
CA ARG A 567 -5.16 -4.49 17.86
C ARG A 567 -5.72 -5.81 18.41
N ARG A 568 -5.84 -6.81 17.54
CA ARG A 568 -6.27 -8.16 17.94
C ARG A 568 -5.41 -8.74 19.06
N PHE A 569 -4.08 -8.57 19.02
CA PHE A 569 -3.20 -9.06 20.07
C PHE A 569 -3.50 -8.40 21.41
N LEU A 570 -3.67 -7.09 21.41
CA LEU A 570 -3.98 -6.32 22.60
C LEU A 570 -5.37 -6.67 23.14
N ARG A 571 -6.35 -6.87 22.25
CA ARG A 571 -7.72 -7.30 22.63
C ARG A 571 -7.70 -8.68 23.27
N LEU A 572 -7.03 -9.66 22.69
CA LEU A 572 -6.92 -11.01 23.26
C LEU A 572 -6.21 -10.99 24.62
N GLN A 573 -5.22 -10.12 24.78
CA GLN A 573 -4.56 -9.92 26.08
C GLN A 573 -5.53 -9.41 27.15
N GLU A 574 -6.40 -8.46 26.80
CA GLU A 574 -7.42 -7.97 27.75
C GLU A 574 -8.50 -9.02 28.04
N GLU A 575 -8.93 -9.78 27.05
CA GLU A 575 -9.85 -10.90 27.24
C GLU A 575 -9.26 -11.98 28.17
N GLU A 576 -7.98 -12.30 28.01
CA GLU A 576 -7.28 -13.25 28.87
C GLU A 576 -7.11 -12.72 30.30
N ARG A 577 -6.72 -11.44 30.46
CA ARG A 577 -6.66 -10.77 31.77
C ARG A 577 -8.02 -10.80 32.48
N ALA A 578 -9.11 -10.55 31.75
CA ALA A 578 -10.47 -10.59 32.31
C ALA A 578 -10.86 -12.00 32.75
N ARG A 579 -10.53 -13.05 31.98
CA ARG A 579 -10.78 -14.46 32.39
C ARG A 579 -10.01 -14.82 33.64
N GLN A 580 -8.75 -14.45 33.75
CA GLN A 580 -7.93 -14.73 34.94
C GLN A 580 -8.46 -14.02 36.21
N MET A 581 -9.08 -12.83 36.06
CA MET A 581 -9.71 -12.13 37.17
C MET A 581 -11.04 -12.72 37.59
N THR A 582 -11.78 -13.35 36.67
CA THR A 582 -13.09 -13.94 36.94
C THR A 582 -13.01 -15.42 37.36
N GLY A 583 -11.82 -16.04 37.34
CA GLY A 583 -11.61 -17.42 37.79
C GLY A 583 -12.27 -18.49 36.92
N VAL A 584 -12.57 -18.16 35.65
CA VAL A 584 -13.15 -19.07 34.65
C VAL A 584 -12.13 -19.38 33.58
#